data_3c138a5a127fce492acea2f0c7c293f1
#
_entry.id   3c138a5a127fce492acea2f0c7c293f1
#
_cell.length_a   1.000
_cell.length_b   1.000
_cell.length_c   1.000
_cell.angle_alpha   90.00
_cell.angle_beta   90.00
_cell.angle_gamma   90.00
#
_symmetry.space_group_name_H-M   'P 1'
#
loop_
_entity.id
_entity.type
_entity.pdbx_description
1 polymer ?
#
loop_
_entity_poly.entity_id
_entity_poly.type
_entity_poly.pdbx_seq_one_letter_code
_entity_poly.pdbx_strand_id
1 'polypeptide(L)'
;MSRYLRYTLLTLLWVAVAAYIVFAASAVRRVRRTGTVGKLEIEVVDSSSQGHLVSAAMVRQWISHAGIKTLGTAVDAVDLTGIERLIARNGFVDKTVAYVSYGGTLHIEISQRKPLVRLLTDGMNAYVTADGYVFAAPRASSLYVPVVTGSYRPPFPASYVGSVRE
;
A
#
# COMPACT_ATOMS: atom_id res chain seq x y z
N MET A 1 -36.51 -21.45 -45.84
CA MET A 1 -36.52 -20.49 -44.72
C MET A 1 -36.43 -19.10 -45.25
N SER A 2 -37.42 -18.24 -45.02
CA SER A 2 -37.47 -16.87 -45.54
C SER A 2 -36.33 -16.04 -44.96
N ARG A 3 -35.75 -15.10 -45.73
CA ARG A 3 -34.66 -14.21 -45.24
C ARG A 3 -35.05 -13.47 -43.97
N TYR A 4 -36.32 -13.14 -43.80
CA TYR A 4 -36.87 -12.50 -42.61
C TYR A 4 -36.73 -13.36 -41.34
N LEU A 5 -36.94 -14.67 -41.43
CA LEU A 5 -36.79 -15.59 -40.29
C LEU A 5 -35.34 -15.69 -39.79
N ARG A 6 -34.35 -15.56 -40.70
CA ARG A 6 -32.95 -15.53 -40.34
C ARG A 6 -32.57 -14.25 -39.58
N TYR A 7 -33.06 -13.10 -40.03
CA TYR A 7 -32.79 -11.80 -39.37
C TYR A 7 -33.47 -11.75 -37.98
N THR A 8 -34.69 -12.24 -37.83
CA THR A 8 -35.38 -12.27 -36.55
C THR A 8 -34.67 -13.21 -35.54
N LEU A 9 -34.19 -14.36 -36.00
CA LEU A 9 -33.39 -15.27 -35.17
C LEU A 9 -32.08 -14.66 -34.74
N LEU A 10 -31.39 -13.95 -35.64
CA LEU A 10 -30.13 -13.27 -35.34
C LEU A 10 -30.32 -12.12 -34.34
N THR A 11 -31.36 -11.31 -34.49
CA THR A 11 -31.66 -10.25 -33.52
C THR A 11 -32.02 -10.80 -32.16
N LEU A 12 -32.79 -11.90 -32.09
CA LEU A 12 -33.14 -12.55 -30.85
C LEU A 12 -31.90 -13.11 -30.12
N LEU A 13 -30.96 -13.70 -30.90
CA LEU A 13 -29.67 -14.18 -30.38
C LEU A 13 -28.87 -13.05 -29.76
N TRP A 14 -28.74 -11.91 -30.45
CA TRP A 14 -27.98 -10.77 -29.95
C TRP A 14 -28.61 -10.14 -28.69
N VAL A 15 -29.93 -10.07 -28.64
CA VAL A 15 -30.66 -9.64 -27.43
C VAL A 15 -30.40 -10.59 -26.25
N ALA A 16 -30.43 -11.90 -26.50
CA ALA A 16 -30.12 -12.89 -25.46
C ALA A 16 -28.69 -12.78 -24.94
N VAL A 17 -27.71 -12.58 -25.84
CA VAL A 17 -26.30 -12.36 -25.47
C VAL A 17 -26.13 -11.08 -24.67
N ALA A 18 -26.75 -9.98 -25.08
CA ALA A 18 -26.70 -8.71 -24.36
C ALA A 18 -27.32 -8.85 -22.95
N ALA A 19 -28.47 -9.49 -22.84
CA ALA A 19 -29.12 -9.77 -21.56
C ALA A 19 -28.26 -10.64 -20.64
N TYR A 20 -27.60 -11.67 -21.18
CA TYR A 20 -26.68 -12.51 -20.44
C TYR A 20 -25.47 -11.71 -19.93
N ILE A 21 -24.88 -10.83 -20.75
CA ILE A 21 -23.73 -9.99 -20.33
C ILE A 21 -24.15 -9.05 -19.19
N VAL A 22 -25.31 -8.40 -19.32
CA VAL A 22 -25.83 -7.52 -18.26
C VAL A 22 -26.12 -8.29 -16.98
N PHE A 23 -26.71 -9.48 -17.07
CA PHE A 23 -26.97 -10.35 -15.93
C PHE A 23 -25.67 -10.80 -15.26
N ALA A 24 -24.69 -11.29 -16.02
CA ALA A 24 -23.39 -11.71 -15.51
C ALA A 24 -22.64 -10.54 -14.83
N ALA A 25 -22.63 -9.36 -15.45
CA ALA A 25 -22.04 -8.17 -14.87
C ALA A 25 -22.74 -7.74 -13.56
N SER A 26 -24.07 -7.87 -13.48
CA SER A 26 -24.83 -7.55 -12.27
C SER A 26 -24.56 -8.54 -11.14
N ALA A 27 -24.41 -9.82 -11.46
CA ALA A 27 -24.09 -10.87 -10.49
C ALA A 27 -22.70 -10.66 -9.87
N VAL A 28 -21.69 -10.33 -10.70
CA VAL A 28 -20.33 -10.01 -10.22
C VAL A 28 -20.35 -8.77 -9.32
N ARG A 29 -21.11 -7.74 -9.66
CA ARG A 29 -21.24 -6.54 -8.83
C ARG A 29 -21.90 -6.82 -7.48
N ARG A 30 -22.91 -7.72 -7.43
CA ARG A 30 -23.55 -8.11 -6.17
C ARG A 30 -22.58 -8.82 -5.24
N VAL A 31 -21.79 -9.76 -5.74
CA VAL A 31 -20.79 -10.48 -4.93
C VAL A 31 -19.75 -9.53 -4.34
N ARG A 32 -19.32 -8.52 -5.08
CA ARG A 32 -18.40 -7.49 -4.56
C ARG A 32 -19.03 -6.61 -3.47
N ARG A 33 -20.32 -6.28 -3.56
CA ARG A 33 -21.01 -5.39 -2.61
C ARG A 33 -21.39 -6.06 -1.30
N THR A 34 -21.58 -7.38 -1.29
CA THR A 34 -22.00 -8.12 -0.09
C THR A 34 -20.82 -8.69 0.71
N GLY A 35 -19.61 -8.63 0.16
CA GLY A 35 -18.40 -9.07 0.87
C GLY A 35 -17.98 -8.10 1.95
N THR A 36 -17.67 -8.61 3.14
CA THR A 36 -17.00 -7.85 4.21
C THR A 36 -15.53 -8.27 4.31
N VAL A 37 -14.68 -7.38 4.78
CA VAL A 37 -13.27 -7.70 5.06
C VAL A 37 -13.22 -8.62 6.28
N GLY A 38 -12.89 -9.88 6.05
CA GLY A 38 -12.79 -10.91 7.10
C GLY A 38 -11.38 -11.07 7.67
N LYS A 39 -10.35 -10.72 6.90
CA LYS A 39 -8.95 -10.91 7.27
C LYS A 39 -8.10 -9.71 6.85
N LEU A 40 -7.11 -9.37 7.66
CA LEU A 40 -6.07 -8.37 7.35
C LEU A 40 -4.71 -9.08 7.26
N GLU A 41 -4.08 -9.01 6.11
CA GLU A 41 -2.76 -9.56 5.84
C GLU A 41 -1.81 -8.44 5.45
N ILE A 42 -0.69 -8.35 6.18
CA ILE A 42 0.31 -7.30 6.00
C ILE A 42 1.63 -7.98 5.71
N GLU A 43 2.17 -7.68 4.54
CA GLU A 43 3.42 -8.22 4.06
C GLU A 43 4.44 -7.11 3.82
N VAL A 44 5.65 -7.29 4.37
CA VAL A 44 6.80 -6.45 4.05
C VAL A 44 7.59 -7.17 2.96
N VAL A 45 7.47 -6.68 1.72
CA VAL A 45 7.96 -7.35 0.51
C VAL A 45 9.48 -7.36 0.41
N ASP A 46 10.16 -6.40 1.04
CA ASP A 46 11.61 -6.29 0.99
C ASP A 46 12.30 -6.98 2.18
N SER A 47 12.78 -8.18 1.96
CA SER A 47 13.78 -8.81 2.82
C SER A 47 15.18 -8.27 2.50
N SER A 48 15.50 -7.06 2.97
CA SER A 48 16.88 -6.60 2.89
C SER A 48 17.73 -7.32 3.95
N SER A 49 18.94 -7.72 3.58
CA SER A 49 19.94 -8.26 4.52
C SER A 49 20.34 -7.25 5.61
N GLN A 50 19.91 -6.00 5.49
CA GLN A 50 20.19 -4.89 6.39
C GLN A 50 19.25 -4.85 7.61
N GLY A 51 18.16 -5.62 7.62
CA GLY A 51 17.14 -5.63 8.68
C GLY A 51 15.83 -4.92 8.29
N HIS A 52 14.89 -4.87 9.23
CA HIS A 52 13.55 -4.33 9.01
C HIS A 52 13.30 -3.11 9.89
N LEU A 53 12.82 -2.01 9.26
CA LEU A 53 12.34 -0.81 9.95
C LEU A 53 10.83 -0.85 10.18
N VAL A 54 10.12 -1.59 9.35
CA VAL A 54 8.66 -1.73 9.38
C VAL A 54 8.30 -3.16 9.75
N SER A 55 7.36 -3.34 10.65
CA SER A 55 6.78 -4.64 10.98
C SER A 55 5.27 -4.62 10.79
N ALA A 56 4.68 -5.77 10.53
CA ALA A 56 3.22 -5.90 10.43
C ALA A 56 2.49 -5.43 11.70
N ALA A 57 3.11 -5.58 12.88
CA ALA A 57 2.57 -5.10 14.15
C ALA A 57 2.50 -3.57 14.20
N MET A 58 3.55 -2.88 13.76
CA MET A 58 3.59 -1.41 13.68
C MET A 58 2.51 -0.88 12.74
N VAL A 59 2.35 -1.50 11.57
CA VAL A 59 1.35 -1.09 10.58
C VAL A 59 -0.07 -1.26 11.13
N ARG A 60 -0.36 -2.37 11.81
CA ARG A 60 -1.64 -2.57 12.50
C ARG A 60 -1.90 -1.48 13.54
N GLN A 61 -0.88 -1.10 14.30
CA GLN A 61 -0.96 -0.04 15.29
C GLN A 61 -1.26 1.34 14.63
N TRP A 62 -0.60 1.67 13.52
CA TRP A 62 -0.88 2.91 12.80
C TRP A 62 -2.32 2.98 12.29
N ILE A 63 -2.82 1.90 11.69
CA ILE A 63 -4.21 1.81 11.21
C ILE A 63 -5.20 1.96 12.37
N SER A 64 -4.95 1.29 13.49
CA SER A 64 -5.81 1.35 14.66
C SER A 64 -5.82 2.74 15.32
N HIS A 65 -4.66 3.39 15.44
CA HIS A 65 -4.55 4.76 15.98
C HIS A 65 -5.22 5.80 15.08
N ALA A 66 -5.23 5.59 13.78
CA ALA A 66 -5.94 6.44 12.83
C ALA A 66 -7.46 6.23 12.85
N GLY A 67 -7.96 5.25 13.61
CA GLY A 67 -9.39 4.94 13.70
C GLY A 67 -9.98 4.35 12.42
N ILE A 68 -9.15 3.86 11.49
CA ILE A 68 -9.61 3.27 10.24
C ILE A 68 -10.15 1.87 10.53
N LYS A 69 -11.45 1.70 10.33
CA LYS A 69 -12.09 0.38 10.45
C LYS A 69 -11.78 -0.43 9.19
N THR A 70 -11.11 -1.58 9.36
CA THR A 70 -10.79 -2.51 8.27
C THR A 70 -11.63 -3.77 8.35
N LEU A 71 -11.53 -4.51 9.44
CA LEU A 71 -12.26 -5.77 9.64
C LEU A 71 -13.76 -5.52 9.83
N GLY A 72 -14.59 -6.35 9.22
CA GLY A 72 -16.04 -6.26 9.26
C GLY A 72 -16.66 -5.14 8.41
N THR A 73 -15.82 -4.31 7.76
CA THR A 73 -16.28 -3.25 6.85
C THR A 73 -16.59 -3.84 5.47
N ALA A 74 -17.63 -3.33 4.80
CA ALA A 74 -17.92 -3.73 3.43
C ALA A 74 -16.74 -3.42 2.51
N VAL A 75 -16.42 -4.32 1.58
CA VAL A 75 -15.22 -4.21 0.71
C VAL A 75 -15.19 -2.90 -0.06
N ASP A 76 -16.33 -2.41 -0.51
CA ASP A 76 -16.49 -1.14 -1.24
C ASP A 76 -16.43 0.10 -0.35
N ALA A 77 -16.55 -0.05 0.96
CA ALA A 77 -16.50 1.03 1.95
C ALA A 77 -15.12 1.18 2.61
N VAL A 78 -14.16 0.29 2.32
CA VAL A 78 -12.79 0.42 2.85
C VAL A 78 -12.04 1.52 2.12
N ASP A 79 -11.53 2.49 2.86
CA ASP A 79 -10.69 3.56 2.31
C ASP A 79 -9.24 3.08 2.10
N LEU A 80 -9.03 2.32 1.01
CA LEU A 80 -7.72 1.79 0.65
C LEU A 80 -6.69 2.91 0.44
N THR A 81 -7.10 3.98 -0.25
CA THR A 81 -6.22 5.12 -0.51
C THR A 81 -5.84 5.88 0.78
N GLY A 82 -6.76 5.95 1.74
CA GLY A 82 -6.49 6.51 3.07
C GLY A 82 -5.48 5.68 3.84
N ILE A 83 -5.58 4.34 3.77
CA ILE A 83 -4.62 3.40 4.37
C ILE A 83 -3.24 3.58 3.74
N GLU A 84 -3.15 3.59 2.42
CA GLU A 84 -1.88 3.78 1.70
C GLU A 84 -1.22 5.13 2.07
N ARG A 85 -1.98 6.22 2.07
CA ARG A 85 -1.49 7.55 2.46
C ARG A 85 -1.03 7.61 3.92
N LEU A 86 -1.75 6.96 4.82
CA LEU A 86 -1.38 6.89 6.23
C LEU A 86 -0.02 6.22 6.41
N ILE A 87 0.18 5.07 5.74
CA ILE A 87 1.41 4.30 5.85
C ILE A 87 2.57 5.03 5.16
N ALA A 88 2.35 5.61 3.98
CA ALA A 88 3.35 6.34 3.20
C ALA A 88 3.87 7.62 3.89
N ARG A 89 3.16 8.16 4.89
CA ARG A 89 3.66 9.30 5.70
C ARG A 89 4.88 8.96 6.56
N ASN A 90 5.12 7.68 6.80
CA ASN A 90 6.29 7.25 7.56
C ASN A 90 7.51 7.25 6.64
N GLY A 91 8.52 8.05 6.97
CA GLY A 91 9.70 8.30 6.12
C GLY A 91 10.48 7.04 5.71
N PHE A 92 10.36 5.94 6.44
CA PHE A 92 11.00 4.66 6.12
C PHE A 92 10.19 3.77 5.17
N VAL A 93 8.97 4.18 4.79
CA VAL A 93 8.17 3.49 3.77
C VAL A 93 8.46 4.09 2.41
N ASP A 94 8.81 3.26 1.44
CA ASP A 94 9.04 3.67 0.06
C ASP A 94 7.74 3.59 -0.76
N LYS A 95 7.10 2.43 -0.72
CA LYS A 95 5.86 2.16 -1.44
C LYS A 95 4.90 1.36 -0.58
N THR A 96 3.62 1.64 -0.72
CA THR A 96 2.54 0.86 -0.12
C THR A 96 1.48 0.60 -1.17
N VAL A 97 0.98 -0.63 -1.19
CA VAL A 97 -0.15 -1.03 -2.03
C VAL A 97 -1.16 -1.75 -1.14
N ALA A 98 -2.40 -1.29 -1.15
CA ALA A 98 -3.50 -1.91 -0.42
C ALA A 98 -4.56 -2.39 -1.39
N TYR A 99 -4.98 -3.64 -1.29
CA TYR A 99 -6.06 -4.19 -2.11
C TYR A 99 -6.85 -5.26 -1.35
N VAL A 100 -8.10 -5.47 -1.75
CA VAL A 100 -8.92 -6.54 -1.20
C VAL A 100 -9.03 -7.65 -2.22
N SER A 101 -8.67 -8.87 -1.81
CA SER A 101 -8.82 -10.06 -2.63
C SER A 101 -10.28 -10.52 -2.71
N TYR A 102 -10.58 -11.37 -3.69
CA TYR A 102 -11.93 -11.92 -3.90
C TYR A 102 -12.51 -12.60 -2.66
N GLY A 103 -11.66 -13.19 -1.82
CA GLY A 103 -12.05 -13.85 -0.56
C GLY A 103 -12.29 -12.90 0.62
N GLY A 104 -12.31 -11.57 0.42
CA GLY A 104 -12.50 -10.59 1.49
C GLY A 104 -11.30 -10.42 2.40
N THR A 105 -10.09 -10.76 1.95
CA THR A 105 -8.86 -10.46 2.68
C THR A 105 -8.30 -9.12 2.21
N LEU A 106 -8.07 -8.20 3.14
CA LEU A 106 -7.35 -6.96 2.89
C LEU A 106 -5.84 -7.25 2.96
N HIS A 107 -5.18 -7.10 1.81
CA HIS A 107 -3.73 -7.20 1.69
C HIS A 107 -3.12 -5.81 1.71
N ILE A 108 -2.03 -5.67 2.47
CA ILE A 108 -1.22 -4.45 2.52
C ILE A 108 0.22 -4.87 2.29
N GLU A 109 0.74 -4.56 1.12
CA GLU A 109 2.12 -4.79 0.74
C GLU A 109 2.93 -3.52 0.96
N ILE A 110 4.06 -3.64 1.65
CA ILE A 110 4.89 -2.51 2.03
C ILE A 110 6.31 -2.76 1.58
N SER A 111 6.85 -1.82 0.82
CA SER A 111 8.26 -1.76 0.48
C SER A 111 8.92 -0.71 1.36
N GLN A 112 9.96 -1.09 2.12
CA GLN A 112 10.72 -0.17 2.95
C GLN A 112 11.86 0.48 2.16
N ARG A 113 12.23 1.72 2.54
CA ARG A 113 13.40 2.38 1.97
C ARG A 113 14.68 1.65 2.35
N LYS A 114 15.63 1.62 1.42
CA LYS A 114 16.95 1.00 1.59
C LYS A 114 17.99 2.09 1.79
N PRO A 115 18.37 2.43 3.04
CA PRO A 115 19.38 3.43 3.27
C PRO A 115 20.76 2.93 2.86
N LEU A 116 21.56 3.86 2.35
CA LEU A 116 22.96 3.66 2.00
C LEU A 116 23.87 3.90 3.21
N VAL A 117 23.57 4.95 3.99
CA VAL A 117 24.35 5.35 5.15
C VAL A 117 23.45 5.87 6.27
N ARG A 118 23.98 5.85 7.49
CA ARG A 118 23.40 6.51 8.66
C ARG A 118 24.25 7.72 9.04
N LEU A 119 23.64 8.88 9.13
CA LEU A 119 24.27 10.08 9.65
C LEU A 119 24.05 10.15 11.16
N LEU A 120 25.16 10.16 11.90
CA LEU A 120 25.15 10.36 13.35
C LEU A 120 26.07 11.53 13.66
N THR A 121 25.52 12.74 13.62
CA THR A 121 26.22 13.99 13.85
C THR A 121 25.59 14.75 15.01
N ASP A 122 26.17 15.90 15.41
CA ASP A 122 25.64 16.71 16.51
C ASP A 122 24.18 17.11 16.27
N GLY A 123 23.30 16.44 17.02
CA GLY A 123 21.85 16.66 16.98
C GLY A 123 21.08 15.96 15.85
N MET A 124 21.73 15.15 15.01
CA MET A 124 21.07 14.42 13.93
C MET A 124 21.35 12.92 14.01
N ASN A 125 20.26 12.13 13.88
CA ASN A 125 20.32 10.68 13.71
C ASN A 125 19.34 10.30 12.59
N ALA A 126 19.85 10.20 11.37
CA ALA A 126 19.06 10.01 10.16
C ALA A 126 19.69 8.96 9.24
N TYR A 127 18.86 8.36 8.42
CA TYR A 127 19.26 7.52 7.29
C TYR A 127 19.19 8.30 5.99
N VAL A 128 20.11 8.01 5.08
CA VAL A 128 20.13 8.57 3.72
C VAL A 128 20.16 7.43 2.71
N THR A 129 19.28 7.47 1.75
CA THR A 129 19.22 6.51 0.64
C THR A 129 20.13 6.92 -0.52
N ALA A 130 20.36 6.02 -1.47
CA ALA A 130 21.22 6.29 -2.62
C ALA A 130 20.69 7.41 -3.54
N ASP A 131 19.37 7.61 -3.58
CA ASP A 131 18.68 8.68 -4.31
C ASP A 131 18.65 10.01 -3.55
N GLY A 132 19.27 10.08 -2.37
CA GLY A 132 19.36 11.29 -1.56
C GLY A 132 18.13 11.58 -0.69
N TYR A 133 17.26 10.61 -0.47
CA TYR A 133 16.15 10.77 0.45
C TYR A 133 16.62 10.59 1.90
N VAL A 134 16.26 11.52 2.78
CA VAL A 134 16.64 11.55 4.19
C VAL A 134 15.42 11.26 5.06
N PHE A 135 15.58 10.42 6.08
CA PHE A 135 14.56 10.17 7.08
C PHE A 135 15.16 9.86 8.45
N ALA A 136 14.43 10.19 9.50
CA ALA A 136 14.91 9.98 10.87
C ALA A 136 15.11 8.50 11.20
N ALA A 137 16.20 8.17 11.87
CA ALA A 137 16.43 6.81 12.35
C ALA A 137 15.48 6.51 13.54
N PRO A 138 14.69 5.42 13.49
CA PRO A 138 13.85 5.04 14.61
C PRO A 138 14.70 4.68 15.85
N ARG A 139 14.16 4.98 17.04
CA ARG A 139 14.90 4.73 18.29
C ARG A 139 15.00 3.25 18.65
N ALA A 140 14.03 2.46 18.25
CA ALA A 140 13.87 1.06 18.65
C ALA A 140 14.50 0.05 17.68
N SER A 141 14.90 0.47 16.47
CA SER A 141 15.47 -0.41 15.45
C SER A 141 16.62 0.27 14.73
N SER A 142 17.58 -0.54 14.29
CA SER A 142 18.74 -0.07 13.53
C SER A 142 19.00 -1.00 12.37
N LEU A 143 19.34 -0.40 11.22
CA LEU A 143 19.77 -1.15 10.05
C LEU A 143 21.29 -1.28 10.04
N TYR A 144 21.75 -2.37 9.45
CA TYR A 144 23.19 -2.61 9.26
C TYR A 144 23.69 -1.87 8.04
N VAL A 145 24.09 -0.61 8.24
CA VAL A 145 24.63 0.27 7.20
C VAL A 145 25.84 1.06 7.77
N PRO A 146 26.76 1.53 6.91
CA PRO A 146 27.85 2.40 7.32
C PRO A 146 27.34 3.62 8.08
N VAL A 147 28.07 4.01 9.15
CA VAL A 147 27.71 5.18 9.96
C VAL A 147 28.73 6.29 9.67
N VAL A 148 28.22 7.43 9.29
CA VAL A 148 29.00 8.66 9.12
C VAL A 148 28.84 9.49 10.39
N THR A 149 29.96 9.78 11.05
CA THR A 149 30.03 10.58 12.28
C THR A 149 30.89 11.81 12.08
N GLY A 150 30.70 12.84 12.87
CA GLY A 150 31.53 14.06 12.84
C GLY A 150 30.75 15.31 13.23
N SER A 151 31.44 16.44 13.25
CA SER A 151 30.88 17.75 13.59
C SER A 151 30.21 18.45 12.41
N TYR A 152 29.90 17.71 11.35
CA TYR A 152 29.23 18.27 10.18
C TYR A 152 27.74 18.55 10.49
N ARG A 153 27.30 19.73 10.13
CA ARG A 153 25.89 20.13 10.18
C ARG A 153 25.32 20.10 8.77
N PRO A 154 24.42 19.14 8.47
CA PRO A 154 23.70 19.12 7.21
C PRO A 154 22.89 20.40 6.99
N PRO A 155 22.62 20.82 5.75
CA PRO A 155 21.85 22.03 5.43
C PRO A 155 20.34 21.90 5.71
N PHE A 156 19.93 20.88 6.44
CA PHE A 156 18.55 20.60 6.79
C PHE A 156 18.42 20.23 8.27
N PRO A 157 17.25 20.46 8.92
CA PRO A 157 17.04 20.17 10.34
C PRO A 157 17.01 18.67 10.63
N ALA A 158 17.22 18.29 11.89
CA ALA A 158 17.20 16.89 12.33
C ALA A 158 15.85 16.16 12.11
N SER A 159 14.76 16.91 12.00
CA SER A 159 13.42 16.41 11.69
C SER A 159 13.10 16.34 10.20
N TYR A 160 14.07 16.63 9.34
CA TYR A 160 13.85 16.64 7.89
C TYR A 160 13.52 15.24 7.38
N VAL A 161 12.48 15.16 6.55
CA VAL A 161 12.08 13.96 5.81
C VAL A 161 11.82 14.38 4.37
N GLY A 162 12.60 13.88 3.44
CA GLY A 162 12.46 14.24 2.03
C GLY A 162 13.74 14.06 1.22
N SER A 163 13.67 14.40 -0.08
CA SER A 163 14.83 14.35 -0.98
C SER A 163 15.71 15.60 -0.80
N VAL A 164 17.04 15.42 -0.79
CA VAL A 164 18.04 16.51 -0.72
C VAL A 164 18.46 16.99 -2.10
N ARG A 165 17.95 16.36 -3.16
CA ARG A 165 18.31 16.68 -4.56
C ARG A 165 17.45 17.78 -5.19
N GLU A 166 16.56 18.41 -4.43
CA GLU A 166 15.80 19.58 -4.89
C GLU A 166 16.39 20.87 -4.39
#